data_f309bae9430e25827632b4c8965d0e41
#
_entry.id   f309bae9430e25827632b4c8965d0e41
#
_cell.length_a   1.000
_cell.length_b   1.000
_cell.length_c   1.000
_cell.angle_alpha   90.00
_cell.angle_beta   90.00
_cell.angle_gamma   90.00
#
_symmetry.space_group_name_H-M   'P 1'
#
loop_
_entity.id
_entity.type
_entity.pdbx_description
1 polymer ?
#
loop_
_entity_poly.entity_id
_entity_poly.type
_entity_poly.pdbx_seq_one_letter_code
_entity_poly.pdbx_strand_id
1 'polypeptide(L)'
;LRTIIDNLGDTYKYVVVDNEAGMEHISRRTTRDVDMLLIISDPTIRGIKTAESISELAEEIEVNVHQKMLVLNRVTGELPEPLQEAIDKLDLQLGSVIPADPKVNELDALGKPLTQLTSDSPSFREVETLIDKILREI
;
A
#
# COMPACT_ATOMS: atom_id res chain seq x y z
N LEU A 1 4.32 -3.77 21.53
CA LEU A 1 3.62 -3.45 20.28
C LEU A 1 2.70 -4.59 19.86
N ARG A 2 3.19 -5.83 19.77
CA ARG A 2 2.44 -7.02 19.36
C ARG A 2 1.15 -7.23 20.16
N THR A 3 1.23 -7.29 21.49
CA THR A 3 0.06 -7.45 22.39
C THR A 3 -1.00 -6.35 22.17
N ILE A 4 -0.56 -5.15 21.76
CA ILE A 4 -1.49 -4.05 21.46
C ILE A 4 -2.23 -4.32 20.16
N ILE A 5 -1.54 -4.81 19.12
CA ILE A 5 -2.16 -5.14 17.82
C ILE A 5 -3.15 -6.30 17.98
N ASP A 6 -2.76 -7.35 18.73
CA ASP A 6 -3.64 -8.48 19.01
C ASP A 6 -4.94 -8.02 19.73
N ASN A 7 -4.81 -7.17 20.75
CA ASN A 7 -5.97 -6.60 21.46
C ASN A 7 -6.85 -5.67 20.59
N LEU A 8 -6.24 -4.95 19.65
CA LEU A 8 -6.98 -4.13 18.69
C LEU A 8 -7.79 -4.98 17.72
N GLY A 9 -7.24 -6.10 17.24
CA GLY A 9 -7.94 -7.06 16.39
C GLY A 9 -9.20 -7.63 17.03
N ASP A 10 -9.18 -7.86 18.35
CA ASP A 10 -10.35 -8.34 19.11
C ASP A 10 -11.43 -7.25 19.28
N THR A 11 -11.08 -5.98 19.17
CA THR A 11 -11.95 -4.84 19.49
C THR A 11 -12.52 -4.17 18.24
N TYR A 12 -11.74 -4.07 17.18
CA TYR A 12 -12.09 -3.35 15.96
C TYR A 12 -12.31 -4.31 14.79
N LYS A 13 -13.31 -4.01 13.97
CA LYS A 13 -13.58 -4.78 12.74
C LYS A 13 -12.44 -4.68 11.73
N TYR A 14 -11.76 -3.54 11.69
CA TYR A 14 -10.61 -3.30 10.82
C TYR A 14 -9.48 -2.63 11.60
N VAL A 15 -8.26 -3.06 11.36
CA VAL A 15 -7.03 -2.49 11.91
C VAL A 15 -6.09 -2.19 10.74
N VAL A 16 -5.74 -0.93 10.57
CA VAL A 16 -4.77 -0.50 9.56
C VAL A 16 -3.44 -0.20 10.26
N VAL A 17 -2.38 -0.85 9.79
CA VAL A 17 -1.03 -0.66 10.33
C VAL A 17 -0.20 0.08 9.29
N ASP A 18 0.16 1.32 9.59
CA ASP A 18 1.09 2.10 8.77
C ASP A 18 2.52 1.76 9.20
N ASN A 19 3.31 1.26 8.25
CA ASN A 19 4.70 0.91 8.49
C ASN A 19 5.63 1.96 7.89
N GLU A 20 6.75 2.22 8.57
CA GLU A 20 7.80 3.03 7.97
C GLU A 20 8.31 2.40 6.66
N ALA A 21 8.83 3.23 5.76
CA ALA A 21 9.39 2.77 4.50
C ALA A 21 10.55 1.81 4.72
N GLY A 22 10.53 0.66 4.04
CA GLY A 22 11.60 -0.32 4.05
C GLY A 22 11.23 -1.68 4.67
N MET A 23 12.16 -2.61 4.59
CA MET A 23 11.97 -4.02 4.95
C MET A 23 12.14 -4.32 6.44
N GLU A 24 12.70 -3.39 7.25
CA GLU A 24 13.06 -3.65 8.65
C GLU A 24 11.85 -3.95 9.54
N HIS A 25 10.71 -3.33 9.28
CA HIS A 25 9.50 -3.49 10.11
C HIS A 25 8.84 -4.84 9.88
N ILE A 26 8.85 -5.33 8.66
CA ILE A 26 8.35 -6.67 8.33
C ILE A 26 9.21 -7.73 9.04
N SER A 27 10.55 -7.56 9.04
CA SER A 27 11.48 -8.49 9.66
C SER A 27 11.36 -8.62 11.20
N ARG A 28 10.78 -7.60 11.87
CA ARG A 28 10.61 -7.60 13.33
C ARG A 28 9.42 -8.42 13.84
N ARG A 29 8.70 -9.13 12.98
CA ARG A 29 7.56 -10.00 13.32
C ARG A 29 6.52 -9.31 14.23
N THR A 30 6.24 -8.05 13.97
CA THR A 30 5.27 -7.28 14.76
C THR A 30 3.83 -7.73 14.52
N THR A 31 3.54 -8.28 13.35
CA THR A 31 2.24 -8.81 12.95
C THR A 31 2.42 -10.26 12.48
N ARG A 32 1.56 -11.20 12.89
CA ARG A 32 1.63 -12.61 12.48
C ARG A 32 0.63 -12.96 11.39
N ASP A 33 -0.59 -12.45 11.52
CA ASP A 33 -1.68 -12.70 10.59
C ASP A 33 -2.10 -11.35 10.00
N VAL A 34 -2.06 -11.25 8.69
CA VAL A 34 -2.39 -10.06 7.92
C VAL A 34 -3.35 -10.47 6.80
N ASP A 35 -4.57 -9.97 6.82
CA ASP A 35 -5.55 -10.28 5.77
C ASP A 35 -5.09 -9.69 4.43
N MET A 36 -4.59 -8.45 4.45
CA MET A 36 -4.14 -7.74 3.26
C MET A 36 -2.84 -6.97 3.51
N LEU A 37 -1.79 -7.25 2.72
CA LEU A 37 -0.56 -6.47 2.66
C LEU A 37 -0.58 -5.58 1.41
N LEU A 38 -0.64 -4.27 1.60
CA LEU A 38 -0.50 -3.29 0.52
C LEU A 38 0.96 -2.87 0.41
N ILE A 39 1.57 -3.16 -0.74
CA ILE A 39 2.94 -2.75 -1.06
C ILE A 39 2.85 -1.51 -1.92
N ILE A 40 3.17 -0.37 -1.32
CA ILE A 40 3.08 0.94 -1.98
C ILE A 40 4.40 1.26 -2.66
N SER A 41 4.36 1.59 -3.93
CA SER A 41 5.55 1.91 -4.73
C SER A 41 5.37 3.16 -5.56
N ASP A 42 6.45 3.91 -5.76
CA ASP A 42 6.52 4.92 -6.81
C ASP A 42 6.55 4.24 -8.20
N PRO A 43 6.06 4.90 -9.26
CA PRO A 43 6.01 4.34 -10.62
C PRO A 43 7.39 4.36 -11.28
N THR A 44 8.34 3.60 -10.72
CA THR A 44 9.72 3.48 -11.21
C THR A 44 10.17 2.03 -11.22
N ILE A 45 11.07 1.67 -12.13
CA ILE A 45 11.66 0.31 -12.16
C ILE A 45 12.32 -0.07 -10.82
N ARG A 46 12.95 0.91 -10.15
CA ARG A 46 13.55 0.69 -8.82
C ARG A 46 12.46 0.41 -7.78
N GLY A 47 11.37 1.18 -7.81
CA GLY A 47 10.23 0.98 -6.92
C GLY A 47 9.62 -0.41 -7.09
N ILE A 48 9.42 -0.86 -8.34
CA ILE A 48 8.90 -2.20 -8.65
C ILE A 48 9.82 -3.31 -8.12
N LYS A 49 11.13 -3.20 -8.32
CA LYS A 49 12.09 -4.16 -7.75
C LYS A 49 12.08 -4.18 -6.21
N THR A 50 11.91 -3.02 -5.58
CA THR A 50 11.76 -2.94 -4.12
C THR A 50 10.47 -3.62 -3.66
N ALA A 51 9.37 -3.43 -4.39
CA ALA A 51 8.09 -4.07 -4.09
C ALA A 51 8.20 -5.61 -4.20
N GLU A 52 8.91 -6.12 -5.22
CA GLU A 52 9.24 -7.54 -5.37
C GLU A 52 9.99 -8.06 -4.14
N SER A 53 11.08 -7.40 -3.76
CA SER A 53 11.88 -7.79 -2.58
C SER A 53 11.08 -7.75 -1.27
N ILE A 54 10.15 -6.81 -1.11
CA ILE A 54 9.25 -6.75 0.06
C ILE A 54 8.30 -7.95 0.05
N SER A 55 7.74 -8.30 -1.11
CA SER A 55 6.86 -9.46 -1.25
C SER A 55 7.56 -10.77 -0.91
N GLU A 56 8.77 -10.97 -1.45
CA GLU A 56 9.62 -12.15 -1.17
C GLU A 56 9.98 -12.24 0.33
N LEU A 57 10.41 -11.12 0.93
CA LEU A 57 10.75 -11.08 2.34
C LEU A 57 9.55 -11.43 3.23
N ALA A 58 8.34 -10.97 2.89
CA ALA A 58 7.14 -11.29 3.65
C ALA A 58 6.87 -12.82 3.68
N GLU A 59 7.21 -13.53 2.61
CA GLU A 59 7.15 -15.00 2.55
C GLU A 59 8.24 -15.66 3.39
N GLU A 60 9.50 -15.18 3.29
CA GLU A 60 10.64 -15.74 4.00
C GLU A 60 10.51 -15.68 5.54
N ILE A 61 9.92 -14.63 6.08
CA ILE A 61 9.83 -14.42 7.54
C ILE A 61 8.60 -15.06 8.19
N GLU A 62 7.87 -15.89 7.45
CA GLU A 62 6.71 -16.63 7.95
C GLU A 62 5.61 -15.71 8.55
N VAL A 63 5.45 -14.50 8.02
CA VAL A 63 4.24 -13.70 8.27
C VAL A 63 3.11 -14.31 7.44
N ASN A 64 2.06 -14.73 8.11
CA ASN A 64 0.88 -15.26 7.42
C ASN A 64 0.13 -14.11 6.76
N VAL A 65 0.44 -13.84 5.49
CA VAL A 65 -0.23 -12.82 4.67
C VAL A 65 -1.20 -13.54 3.74
N HIS A 66 -2.50 -13.28 3.93
CA HIS A 66 -3.52 -13.95 3.11
C HIS A 66 -3.55 -13.42 1.68
N GLN A 67 -3.43 -12.10 1.52
CA GLN A 67 -3.40 -11.46 0.20
C GLN A 67 -2.35 -10.35 0.15
N LYS A 68 -1.74 -10.17 -1.03
CA LYS A 68 -0.76 -9.10 -1.31
C LYS A 68 -1.21 -8.32 -2.54
N MET A 69 -1.12 -6.99 -2.49
CA MET A 69 -1.39 -6.13 -3.63
C MET A 69 -0.30 -5.07 -3.80
N LEU A 70 0.08 -4.82 -5.06
CA LEU A 70 0.88 -3.66 -5.43
C LEU A 70 -0.04 -2.44 -5.60
N VAL A 71 0.34 -1.32 -5.03
CA VAL A 71 -0.30 -0.02 -5.26
C VAL A 71 0.74 0.95 -5.80
N LEU A 72 0.54 1.45 -7.01
CA LEU A 72 1.37 2.51 -7.55
C LEU A 72 0.87 3.86 -7.05
N ASN A 73 1.77 4.67 -6.51
CA ASN A 73 1.44 5.99 -5.98
C ASN A 73 2.11 7.10 -6.80
N ARG A 74 1.50 8.29 -6.84
CA ARG A 74 2.00 9.47 -7.53
C ARG A 74 2.22 9.28 -9.03
N VAL A 75 1.37 8.52 -9.68
CA VAL A 75 1.47 8.27 -11.12
C VAL A 75 1.09 9.54 -11.89
N THR A 76 1.95 9.93 -12.84
CA THR A 76 1.72 11.04 -13.76
C THR A 76 1.60 10.52 -15.18
N GLY A 77 0.44 10.72 -15.80
CA GLY A 77 0.18 10.26 -17.17
C GLY A 77 0.12 8.73 -17.30
N GLU A 78 0.45 8.22 -18.47
CA GLU A 78 0.47 6.79 -18.78
C GLU A 78 1.76 6.13 -18.28
N LEU A 79 1.66 4.85 -17.89
CA LEU A 79 2.82 4.07 -17.50
C LEU A 79 3.64 3.71 -18.73
N PRO A 80 4.95 3.98 -18.76
CA PRO A 80 5.83 3.58 -19.87
C PRO A 80 5.84 2.06 -20.04
N GLU A 81 5.92 1.59 -21.29
CA GLU A 81 5.92 0.16 -21.62
C GLU A 81 6.93 -0.68 -20.80
N PRO A 82 8.20 -0.25 -20.57
CA PRO A 82 9.12 -1.03 -19.75
C PRO A 82 8.69 -1.16 -18.28
N LEU A 83 7.95 -0.18 -17.75
CA LEU A 83 7.41 -0.22 -16.40
C LEU A 83 6.22 -1.17 -16.33
N GLN A 84 5.34 -1.13 -17.34
CA GLN A 84 4.22 -2.06 -17.46
C GLN A 84 4.73 -3.51 -17.54
N GLU A 85 5.71 -3.78 -18.38
CA GLU A 85 6.34 -5.11 -18.46
C GLU A 85 6.96 -5.57 -17.14
N ALA A 86 7.55 -4.65 -16.37
CA ALA A 86 8.11 -4.99 -15.07
C ALA A 86 7.00 -5.34 -14.04
N ILE A 87 5.88 -4.64 -14.09
CA ILE A 87 4.71 -4.93 -13.25
C ILE A 87 4.10 -6.28 -13.62
N ASP A 88 3.93 -6.55 -14.92
CA ASP A 88 3.31 -7.77 -15.42
C ASP A 88 4.14 -9.05 -15.10
N LYS A 89 5.43 -8.89 -14.81
CA LYS A 89 6.33 -9.97 -14.38
C LYS A 89 6.30 -10.26 -12.88
N LEU A 90 5.71 -9.37 -12.09
CA LEU A 90 5.59 -9.59 -10.65
C LEU A 90 4.55 -10.67 -10.34
N ASP A 91 4.81 -11.47 -9.34
CA ASP A 91 3.79 -12.32 -8.70
C ASP A 91 3.00 -11.51 -7.65
N LEU A 92 2.49 -10.35 -8.09
CA LEU A 92 1.71 -9.41 -7.29
C LEU A 92 0.56 -8.85 -8.12
N GLN A 93 -0.63 -8.89 -7.58
CA GLN A 93 -1.78 -8.23 -8.20
C GLN A 93 -1.62 -6.70 -8.10
N LEU A 94 -1.76 -6.00 -9.23
CA LEU A 94 -1.90 -4.54 -9.23
C LEU A 94 -3.29 -4.19 -8.66
N GLY A 95 -3.30 -3.62 -7.46
CA GLY A 95 -4.52 -3.27 -6.74
C GLY A 95 -5.09 -1.93 -7.19
N SER A 96 -4.23 -0.92 -7.30
CA SER A 96 -4.62 0.44 -7.70
C SER A 96 -3.45 1.24 -8.26
N VAL A 97 -3.80 2.28 -9.03
CA VAL A 97 -2.88 3.28 -9.61
C VAL A 97 -3.34 4.67 -9.15
N ILE A 98 -2.76 5.14 -8.04
CA ILE A 98 -3.10 6.43 -7.43
C ILE A 98 -2.41 7.55 -8.22
N PRO A 99 -3.16 8.48 -8.81
CA PRO A 99 -2.57 9.57 -9.58
C PRO A 99 -1.87 10.59 -8.68
N ALA A 100 -0.88 11.28 -9.24
CA ALA A 100 -0.33 12.47 -8.62
C ALA A 100 -1.42 13.54 -8.48
N ASP A 101 -1.55 14.10 -7.27
CA ASP A 101 -2.61 15.07 -6.95
C ASP A 101 -1.99 16.37 -6.41
N PRO A 102 -2.18 17.50 -7.12
CA PRO A 102 -1.67 18.79 -6.67
C PRO A 102 -2.19 19.21 -5.29
N LYS A 103 -3.42 18.81 -4.92
CA LYS A 103 -4.00 19.12 -3.60
C LYS A 103 -3.28 18.41 -2.46
N VAL A 104 -2.83 17.17 -2.70
CA VAL A 104 -2.01 16.42 -1.73
C VAL A 104 -0.71 17.19 -1.48
N ASN A 105 -0.03 17.62 -2.56
CA ASN A 105 1.21 18.38 -2.45
C ASN A 105 1.02 19.74 -1.75
N GLU A 106 -0.10 20.42 -2.02
CA GLU A 106 -0.45 21.69 -1.37
C GLU A 106 -0.68 21.51 0.15
N LEU A 107 -1.47 20.52 0.54
CA LEU A 107 -1.75 20.24 1.95
C LEU A 107 -0.48 19.85 2.71
N ASP A 108 0.35 19.01 2.10
CA ASP A 108 1.62 18.56 2.67
C ASP A 108 2.58 19.74 2.87
N ALA A 109 2.75 20.59 1.85
CA ALA A 109 3.57 21.80 1.94
C ALA A 109 3.10 22.80 3.03
N LEU A 110 1.79 22.80 3.33
CA LEU A 110 1.19 23.64 4.38
C LEU A 110 1.16 22.96 5.75
N GLY A 111 1.62 21.72 5.87
CA GLY A 111 1.51 20.92 7.10
C GLY A 111 0.05 20.65 7.51
N LYS A 112 -0.86 20.60 6.57
CA LYS A 112 -2.28 20.33 6.80
C LYS A 112 -2.59 18.83 6.64
N PRO A 113 -3.55 18.31 7.43
CA PRO A 113 -3.90 16.89 7.35
C PRO A 113 -4.62 16.57 6.02
N LEU A 114 -4.28 15.41 5.42
CA LEU A 114 -4.89 14.91 4.19
C LEU A 114 -6.38 14.58 4.35
N THR A 115 -6.90 14.52 5.57
CA THR A 115 -8.34 14.39 5.85
C THR A 115 -9.17 15.59 5.35
N GLN A 116 -8.51 16.67 4.89
CA GLN A 116 -9.15 17.80 4.22
C GLN A 116 -9.38 17.55 2.72
N LEU A 117 -8.87 16.46 2.15
CA LEU A 117 -9.20 16.06 0.79
C LEU A 117 -10.68 15.72 0.70
N THR A 118 -11.27 16.08 -0.42
CA THR A 118 -12.68 15.85 -0.73
C THR A 118 -12.82 15.00 -1.98
N SER A 119 -14.03 14.56 -2.28
CA SER A 119 -14.32 13.66 -3.41
C SER A 119 -13.99 14.22 -4.81
N ASP A 120 -13.62 15.50 -4.92
CA ASP A 120 -13.09 16.09 -6.15
C ASP A 120 -11.58 15.81 -6.36
N SER A 121 -10.88 15.35 -5.32
CA SER A 121 -9.49 14.90 -5.39
C SER A 121 -9.40 13.54 -6.12
N PRO A 122 -8.61 13.44 -7.20
CA PRO A 122 -8.48 12.17 -7.92
C PRO A 122 -7.77 11.09 -7.08
N SER A 123 -6.79 11.46 -6.26
CA SER A 123 -6.12 10.51 -5.37
C SER A 123 -7.04 9.99 -4.28
N PHE A 124 -7.90 10.85 -3.71
CA PHE A 124 -8.89 10.44 -2.71
C PHE A 124 -9.87 9.42 -3.28
N ARG A 125 -10.43 9.66 -4.46
CA ARG A 125 -11.37 8.74 -5.13
C ARG A 125 -10.73 7.38 -5.42
N GLU A 126 -9.47 7.39 -5.84
CA GLU A 126 -8.78 6.14 -6.15
C GLU A 126 -8.51 5.31 -4.89
N VAL A 127 -8.15 5.97 -3.78
CA VAL A 127 -8.00 5.31 -2.47
C VAL A 127 -9.35 4.78 -1.98
N GLU A 128 -10.43 5.54 -2.11
CA GLU A 128 -11.79 5.09 -1.75
C GLU A 128 -12.18 3.84 -2.54
N THR A 129 -11.94 3.83 -3.86
CA THR A 129 -12.18 2.67 -4.73
C THR A 129 -11.35 1.44 -4.30
N LEU A 130 -10.07 1.66 -3.98
CA LEU A 130 -9.18 0.60 -3.48
C LEU A 130 -9.71 0.00 -2.16
N ILE A 131 -10.10 0.84 -1.20
CA ILE A 131 -10.63 0.39 0.08
C ILE A 131 -11.93 -0.40 -0.12
N ASP A 132 -12.83 0.08 -0.96
CA ASP A 132 -14.08 -0.63 -1.29
C ASP A 132 -13.82 -2.01 -1.92
N LYS A 133 -12.79 -2.12 -2.75
CA LYS A 133 -12.35 -3.41 -3.33
C LYS A 133 -11.85 -4.34 -2.23
N ILE A 134 -10.93 -3.90 -1.40
CA ILE A 134 -10.36 -4.68 -0.30
C ILE A 134 -11.45 -5.18 0.65
N LEU A 135 -12.38 -4.31 1.06
CA LEU A 135 -13.46 -4.67 1.99
C LEU A 135 -14.48 -5.69 1.44
N ARG A 136 -14.45 -5.96 0.15
CA ARG A 136 -15.25 -7.04 -0.49
C ARG A 136 -14.48 -8.35 -0.59
N GLU A 137 -13.16 -8.31 -0.55
CA GLU A 137 -12.27 -9.45 -0.72
C GLU A 137 -11.88 -10.11 0.63
N ILE A 138 -11.95 -9.35 1.74
CA ILE A 138 -11.74 -9.83 3.11
C ILE A 138 -13.09 -9.94 3.85
#